data_c3cda2f89a36ac74afbb5919ac56371b
#
_entry.id   c3cda2f89a36ac74afbb5919ac56371b
#
_cell.length_a   1.000
_cell.length_b   1.000
_cell.length_c   1.000
_cell.angle_alpha   90.00
_cell.angle_beta   90.00
_cell.angle_gamma   90.00
#
_symmetry.space_group_name_H-M   'P 1'
#
loop_
_entity.id
_entity.type
_entity.pdbx_description
1 polymer ?
#
loop_
_entity_poly.entity_id
_entity_poly.type
_entity_poly.pdbx_seq_one_letter_code
_entity_poly.pdbx_strand_id
1 'polypeptide(L)'
;AYDTANGSAKTLVKYLVSLKWINEKNVGDDGLPTTLTGSALYLKLRSEYGIDETLPNSTVRTLIGLRYSLASAKMNGSTTFEFASDVDVSLISLIKDGNYAGVQVDTSSVRVYETDYAAHVLGYTGSIQDWDDYKDKDGYTLASTVGISGVENAFEDYLHGNAGKRLVTFDNDSGKITGELYSVEPKPGSTVALTIDIDFQAQVEEALKNTVSSMTKSDGIDRGAAVAVVQVGTGDVLALASYPTYSLSTFRQDLAELSTDPLQPMWNRATQGKYAPGSTLKPLTAIAALE
;
A
#
# COMPACT_ATOMS: atom_id res chain seq x y z
N ALA A 1 -7.88 -18.99 14.59
CA ALA A 1 -6.55 -18.73 15.13
C ALA A 1 -5.48 -18.77 14.03
N TYR A 2 -5.54 -19.73 13.11
CA TYR A 2 -4.64 -19.77 11.96
C TYR A 2 -5.40 -19.33 10.72
N ASP A 3 -4.95 -18.27 10.05
CA ASP A 3 -5.47 -17.83 8.77
C ASP A 3 -4.45 -18.22 7.68
N THR A 4 -4.78 -19.24 6.89
CA THR A 4 -3.92 -19.76 5.83
C THR A 4 -4.05 -18.97 4.52
N ALA A 5 -5.15 -18.23 4.33
CA ALA A 5 -5.43 -17.53 3.08
C ALA A 5 -4.46 -16.37 2.82
N ASN A 6 -4.01 -15.68 3.87
CA ASN A 6 -3.18 -14.48 3.76
C ASN A 6 -1.69 -14.68 4.06
N GLY A 7 -1.20 -15.91 4.10
CA GLY A 7 0.19 -16.19 4.44
C GLY A 7 0.58 -15.90 5.91
N SER A 8 -0.34 -15.39 6.72
CA SER A 8 -0.14 -15.08 8.13
C SER A 8 0.15 -16.33 8.97
N ALA A 9 -0.32 -17.49 8.53
CA ALA A 9 0.00 -18.77 9.16
C ALA A 9 1.51 -19.07 9.13
N LYS A 10 2.19 -18.84 8.03
CA LYS A 10 3.66 -19.05 7.91
C LYS A 10 4.42 -18.13 8.86
N THR A 11 4.01 -16.87 8.98
CA THR A 11 4.64 -15.89 9.88
C THR A 11 4.42 -16.29 11.34
N LEU A 12 3.19 -16.68 11.70
CA LEU A 12 2.87 -17.15 13.03
C LEU A 12 3.67 -18.42 13.39
N VAL A 13 3.76 -19.40 12.49
CA VAL A 13 4.54 -20.62 12.68
C VAL A 13 6.02 -20.30 12.92
N LYS A 14 6.63 -19.42 12.12
CA LYS A 14 8.02 -18.97 12.35
C LYS A 14 8.20 -18.32 13.72
N TYR A 15 7.24 -17.51 14.16
CA TYR A 15 7.24 -16.91 15.48
C TYR A 15 7.16 -17.97 16.59
N LEU A 16 6.28 -18.97 16.48
CA LEU A 16 6.14 -20.05 17.44
C LEU A 16 7.41 -20.94 17.52
N VAL A 17 8.08 -21.15 16.39
CA VAL A 17 9.38 -21.83 16.34
C VAL A 17 10.45 -21.01 17.06
N SER A 18 10.48 -19.68 16.86
CA SER A 18 11.44 -18.80 17.56
C SER A 18 11.25 -18.80 19.07
N LEU A 19 10.01 -18.96 19.55
CA LEU A 19 9.71 -19.14 20.97
C LEU A 19 9.99 -20.57 21.47
N LYS A 20 10.41 -21.49 20.61
CA LYS A 20 10.61 -22.91 20.92
C LYS A 20 9.33 -23.62 21.42
N TRP A 21 8.16 -23.13 21.01
CA TRP A 21 6.87 -23.73 21.37
C TRP A 21 6.46 -24.87 20.46
N ILE A 22 6.96 -24.84 19.24
CA ILE A 22 6.83 -25.92 18.25
C ILE A 22 8.19 -26.16 17.59
N ASN A 23 8.33 -27.32 16.94
CA ASN A 23 9.49 -27.63 16.09
C ASN A 23 9.05 -27.56 14.62
N GLU A 24 9.92 -27.15 13.71
CA GLU A 24 9.65 -27.11 12.28
C GLU A 24 9.17 -28.47 11.72
N LYS A 25 9.65 -29.58 12.31
CA LYS A 25 9.21 -30.95 11.96
C LYS A 25 7.75 -31.26 12.33
N ASN A 26 7.14 -30.43 13.17
CA ASN A 26 5.77 -30.59 13.65
C ASN A 26 4.80 -29.64 12.92
N VAL A 27 5.14 -29.26 11.69
CA VAL A 27 4.29 -28.47 10.80
C VAL A 27 3.77 -29.39 9.71
N GLY A 28 2.46 -29.46 9.55
CA GLY A 28 1.80 -30.27 8.53
C GLY A 28 1.93 -29.72 7.12
N ASP A 29 1.49 -30.46 6.13
CA ASP A 29 1.51 -30.06 4.71
C ASP A 29 0.63 -28.82 4.45
N ASP A 30 -0.35 -28.56 5.32
CA ASP A 30 -1.20 -27.37 5.35
C ASP A 30 -0.49 -26.12 5.95
N GLY A 31 0.76 -26.29 6.39
CA GLY A 31 1.55 -25.22 7.02
C GLY A 31 1.15 -24.93 8.47
N LEU A 32 0.31 -25.75 9.10
CA LEU A 32 -0.15 -25.58 10.47
C LEU A 32 0.58 -26.51 11.46
N PRO A 33 0.75 -26.10 12.74
CA PRO A 33 1.33 -26.97 13.75
C PRO A 33 0.45 -28.18 14.05
N THR A 34 1.02 -29.36 14.00
CA THR A 34 0.32 -30.61 14.30
C THR A 34 0.17 -30.88 15.81
N THR A 35 1.01 -30.22 16.63
CA THR A 35 1.09 -30.44 18.07
C THR A 35 0.45 -29.35 18.93
N LEU A 36 0.00 -28.24 18.30
CA LEU A 36 -0.57 -27.10 19.01
C LEU A 36 -1.90 -26.68 18.39
N THR A 37 -3.01 -27.03 19.04
CA THR A 37 -4.34 -26.62 18.58
C THR A 37 -4.57 -25.11 18.74
N GLY A 38 -5.52 -24.54 17.98
CA GLY A 38 -5.86 -23.12 18.10
C GLY A 38 -6.29 -22.69 19.51
N SER A 39 -7.00 -23.55 20.24
CA SER A 39 -7.40 -23.30 21.63
C SER A 39 -6.20 -23.35 22.59
N ALA A 40 -5.31 -24.31 22.43
CA ALA A 40 -4.10 -24.40 23.23
C ALA A 40 -3.16 -23.22 22.97
N LEU A 41 -3.01 -22.79 21.69
CA LEU A 41 -2.27 -21.60 21.33
C LEU A 41 -2.84 -20.34 21.98
N TYR A 42 -4.18 -20.18 21.94
CA TYR A 42 -4.85 -19.04 22.55
C TYR A 42 -4.54 -18.93 24.06
N LEU A 43 -4.70 -20.04 24.80
CA LEU A 43 -4.41 -20.06 26.23
C LEU A 43 -2.94 -19.79 26.53
N LYS A 44 -2.05 -20.36 25.72
CA LYS A 44 -0.61 -20.18 25.89
C LYS A 44 -0.16 -18.73 25.61
N LEU A 45 -0.69 -18.11 24.55
CA LEU A 45 -0.41 -16.68 24.26
C LEU A 45 -1.02 -15.77 25.32
N ARG A 46 -2.20 -16.08 25.83
CA ARG A 46 -2.81 -15.33 26.92
C ARG A 46 -1.91 -15.31 28.16
N SER A 47 -1.42 -16.49 28.55
CA SER A 47 -0.51 -16.64 29.69
C SER A 47 0.85 -15.94 29.44
N GLU A 48 1.45 -16.16 28.27
CA GLU A 48 2.75 -15.55 27.91
C GLU A 48 2.71 -14.03 27.93
N TYR A 49 1.61 -13.45 27.46
CA TYR A 49 1.44 -11.98 27.45
C TYR A 49 0.89 -11.42 28.76
N GLY A 50 0.68 -12.24 29.78
CA GLY A 50 0.17 -11.82 31.09
C GLY A 50 -1.22 -11.16 31.00
N ILE A 51 -2.10 -11.64 30.12
CA ILE A 51 -3.43 -11.07 29.92
C ILE A 51 -4.38 -11.65 30.99
N ASP A 52 -5.04 -10.71 31.72
CA ASP A 52 -5.94 -11.03 32.81
C ASP A 52 -7.04 -12.03 32.42
N GLU A 53 -7.24 -13.05 33.28
CA GLU A 53 -8.19 -14.13 33.07
C GLU A 53 -9.65 -13.70 33.17
N THR A 54 -9.94 -12.54 33.74
CA THR A 54 -11.30 -11.99 33.86
C THR A 54 -11.81 -11.30 32.60
N LEU A 55 -10.90 -10.97 31.66
CA LEU A 55 -11.27 -10.25 30.44
C LEU A 55 -12.08 -11.13 29.46
N PRO A 56 -13.07 -10.52 28.76
CA PRO A 56 -13.85 -11.20 27.73
C PRO A 56 -12.94 -11.74 26.60
N ASN A 57 -13.32 -12.88 26.02
CA ASN A 57 -12.54 -13.50 24.94
C ASN A 57 -12.32 -12.61 23.72
N SER A 58 -13.24 -11.72 23.39
CA SER A 58 -13.08 -10.73 22.33
C SER A 58 -11.92 -9.77 22.62
N THR A 59 -11.91 -9.19 23.81
CA THR A 59 -10.84 -8.30 24.27
C THR A 59 -9.49 -9.01 24.31
N VAL A 60 -9.47 -10.24 24.84
CA VAL A 60 -8.24 -11.06 24.91
C VAL A 60 -7.69 -11.33 23.50
N ARG A 61 -8.53 -11.62 22.52
CA ARG A 61 -8.09 -11.82 21.12
C ARG A 61 -7.45 -10.56 20.54
N THR A 62 -8.04 -9.41 20.78
CA THR A 62 -7.48 -8.11 20.34
C THR A 62 -6.12 -7.87 20.98
N LEU A 63 -6.01 -8.07 22.30
CA LEU A 63 -4.74 -7.90 23.02
C LEU A 63 -3.66 -8.89 22.57
N ILE A 64 -4.01 -10.15 22.33
CA ILE A 64 -3.08 -11.15 21.76
C ILE A 64 -2.62 -10.69 20.38
N GLY A 65 -3.53 -10.23 19.51
CA GLY A 65 -3.20 -9.73 18.18
C GLY A 65 -2.21 -8.57 18.24
N LEU A 66 -2.48 -7.58 19.08
CA LEU A 66 -1.62 -6.43 19.27
C LEU A 66 -0.22 -6.84 19.80
N ARG A 67 -0.16 -7.65 20.85
CA ARG A 67 1.11 -8.15 21.42
C ARG A 67 1.92 -8.95 20.41
N TYR A 68 1.25 -9.80 19.63
CA TYR A 68 1.89 -10.57 18.56
C TYR A 68 2.44 -9.64 17.46
N SER A 69 1.68 -8.65 17.05
CA SER A 69 2.13 -7.68 16.03
C SER A 69 3.36 -6.90 16.51
N LEU A 70 3.35 -6.41 17.75
CA LEU A 70 4.50 -5.75 18.37
C LEU A 70 5.74 -6.66 18.42
N ALA A 71 5.57 -7.91 18.83
CA ALA A 71 6.66 -8.89 18.91
C ALA A 71 7.21 -9.24 17.51
N SER A 72 6.33 -9.34 16.51
CA SER A 72 6.70 -9.64 15.12
C SER A 72 7.40 -8.48 14.43
N ALA A 73 7.09 -7.25 14.79
CA ALA A 73 7.70 -6.04 14.25
C ALA A 73 9.17 -5.88 14.66
N LYS A 74 9.70 -6.74 15.55
CA LYS A 74 11.09 -6.70 16.05
C LYS A 74 11.50 -5.29 16.45
N MET A 75 10.64 -4.61 17.21
CA MET A 75 10.89 -3.24 17.63
C MET A 75 12.23 -3.13 18.37
N ASN A 76 13.04 -2.21 17.92
CA ASN A 76 14.19 -1.71 18.66
C ASN A 76 13.87 -0.29 19.11
N GLY A 77 14.69 0.31 19.96
CA GLY A 77 14.45 1.65 20.50
C GLY A 77 14.36 2.79 19.46
N SER A 78 14.57 2.48 18.17
CA SER A 78 14.54 3.44 17.07
C SER A 78 13.36 3.25 16.12
N THR A 79 12.54 2.20 16.31
CA THR A 79 11.38 1.89 15.44
C THR A 79 10.08 2.16 16.17
N THR A 80 9.15 2.80 15.49
CA THR A 80 7.76 2.97 15.94
C THR A 80 6.87 1.90 15.31
N PHE A 81 5.83 1.51 16.02
CA PHE A 81 4.79 0.62 15.54
C PHE A 81 3.47 1.38 15.50
N GLU A 82 2.89 1.53 14.32
CA GLU A 82 1.55 2.08 14.16
C GLU A 82 0.53 1.00 14.52
N PHE A 83 -0.23 1.20 15.59
CA PHE A 83 -1.25 0.25 16.01
C PHE A 83 -2.68 0.71 15.72
N ALA A 84 -2.87 1.97 15.42
CA ALA A 84 -4.14 2.55 14.96
C ALA A 84 -3.88 3.79 14.13
N SER A 85 -4.63 3.96 13.05
CA SER A 85 -4.67 5.14 12.19
C SER A 85 -6.09 5.68 12.11
N ASP A 86 -6.22 6.91 11.64
CA ASP A 86 -7.50 7.61 11.49
C ASP A 86 -8.35 7.62 12.78
N VAL A 87 -7.67 7.89 13.90
CA VAL A 87 -8.28 7.90 15.22
C VAL A 87 -9.00 9.22 15.48
N ASP A 88 -10.13 9.16 16.15
CA ASP A 88 -10.92 10.35 16.48
C ASP A 88 -10.25 11.23 17.57
N VAL A 89 -10.72 12.49 17.64
CA VAL A 89 -10.17 13.49 18.57
C VAL A 89 -10.35 13.07 20.03
N SER A 90 -11.39 12.29 20.35
CA SER A 90 -11.63 11.84 21.73
C SER A 90 -10.58 10.83 22.18
N LEU A 91 -10.19 9.92 21.29
CA LEU A 91 -9.10 8.96 21.55
C LEU A 91 -7.74 9.68 21.62
N ILE A 92 -7.49 10.66 20.74
CA ILE A 92 -6.30 11.49 20.79
C ILE A 92 -6.16 12.19 22.16
N SER A 93 -7.25 12.82 22.62
CA SER A 93 -7.27 13.50 23.92
C SER A 93 -7.02 12.51 25.06
N LEU A 94 -7.69 11.36 25.06
CA LEU A 94 -7.50 10.32 26.06
C LEU A 94 -6.05 9.83 26.15
N ILE A 95 -5.38 9.64 24.99
CA ILE A 95 -3.99 9.20 24.95
C ILE A 95 -3.07 10.31 25.47
N LYS A 96 -3.27 11.56 25.04
CA LYS A 96 -2.46 12.69 25.48
C LYS A 96 -2.60 12.97 26.97
N ASP A 97 -3.84 12.96 27.49
CA ASP A 97 -4.14 13.18 28.90
C ASP A 97 -3.61 12.04 29.78
N GLY A 98 -3.69 10.80 29.28
CA GLY A 98 -3.18 9.62 29.97
C GLY A 98 -1.65 9.53 30.00
N ASN A 99 -0.97 10.21 29.09
CA ASN A 99 0.48 10.21 28.93
C ASN A 99 1.10 8.81 29.15
N TYR A 100 0.58 7.84 28.38
CA TYR A 100 0.98 6.44 28.49
C TYR A 100 2.43 6.23 28.02
N ALA A 101 3.26 5.57 28.84
CA ALA A 101 4.65 5.32 28.53
C ALA A 101 4.81 4.58 27.18
N GLY A 102 5.63 5.14 26.29
CA GLY A 102 5.91 4.57 24.97
C GLY A 102 4.77 4.69 23.94
N VAL A 103 3.66 5.36 24.26
CA VAL A 103 2.57 5.64 23.32
C VAL A 103 2.65 7.09 22.87
N GLN A 104 2.62 7.29 21.56
CA GLN A 104 2.68 8.62 20.94
C GLN A 104 1.50 8.77 19.96
N VAL A 105 1.04 10.00 19.83
CA VAL A 105 0.10 10.41 18.77
C VAL A 105 0.89 11.26 17.79
N ASP A 106 0.88 10.83 16.54
CA ASP A 106 1.54 11.56 15.46
C ASP A 106 0.55 11.88 14.34
N THR A 107 0.87 12.86 13.52
CA THR A 107 0.12 13.18 12.31
C THR A 107 0.82 12.56 11.11
N SER A 108 0.07 11.83 10.30
CA SER A 108 0.55 11.32 9.02
C SER A 108 -0.31 11.85 7.88
N SER A 109 0.27 11.91 6.69
CA SER A 109 -0.48 12.19 5.47
C SER A 109 -0.93 10.87 4.86
N VAL A 110 -2.21 10.81 4.48
CA VAL A 110 -2.79 9.67 3.78
C VAL A 110 -3.10 10.10 2.34
N ARG A 111 -2.71 9.28 1.36
CA ARG A 111 -3.09 9.51 -0.02
C ARG A 111 -4.56 9.15 -0.21
N VAL A 112 -5.37 10.14 -0.60
CA VAL A 112 -6.77 9.98 -0.94
C VAL A 112 -6.94 10.18 -2.44
N TYR A 113 -7.65 9.27 -3.08
CA TYR A 113 -7.98 9.36 -4.51
C TYR A 113 -9.43 9.78 -4.64
N GLU A 114 -9.66 10.96 -5.18
CA GLU A 114 -11.01 11.56 -5.35
C GLU A 114 -11.72 11.05 -6.61
N THR A 115 -11.14 10.05 -7.29
CA THR A 115 -11.68 9.46 -8.52
C THR A 115 -11.44 7.95 -8.54
N ASP A 116 -12.37 7.22 -9.13
CA ASP A 116 -12.22 5.79 -9.43
C ASP A 116 -11.58 5.53 -10.81
N TYR A 117 -11.32 6.59 -11.58
CA TYR A 117 -10.76 6.53 -12.93
C TYR A 117 -9.29 6.96 -12.94
N ALA A 118 -8.63 6.81 -14.08
CA ALA A 118 -7.24 7.17 -14.31
C ALA A 118 -6.22 6.42 -13.43
N ALA A 119 -6.54 5.23 -12.93
CA ALA A 119 -5.66 4.50 -12.02
C ALA A 119 -4.25 4.30 -12.57
N HIS A 120 -4.10 3.95 -13.85
CA HIS A 120 -2.80 3.78 -14.49
C HIS A 120 -2.03 5.09 -14.73
N VAL A 121 -2.75 6.21 -14.84
CA VAL A 121 -2.16 7.55 -15.01
C VAL A 121 -1.68 8.07 -13.66
N LEU A 122 -2.57 8.09 -12.67
CA LEU A 122 -2.26 8.56 -11.33
C LEU A 122 -1.18 7.69 -10.67
N GLY A 123 -1.35 6.38 -10.75
CA GLY A 123 -0.48 5.44 -10.07
C GLY A 123 -0.80 5.31 -8.58
N TYR A 124 0.07 4.64 -7.86
CA TYR A 124 -0.09 4.40 -6.44
C TYR A 124 1.22 4.58 -5.68
N THR A 125 1.09 4.77 -4.37
CA THR A 125 2.20 4.90 -3.44
C THR A 125 2.42 3.61 -2.64
N GLY A 126 3.65 3.35 -2.25
CA GLY A 126 4.03 2.19 -1.45
C GLY A 126 5.33 2.39 -0.70
N SER A 127 5.76 1.39 0.05
CA SER A 127 7.05 1.40 0.73
C SER A 127 8.21 1.36 -0.27
N ILE A 128 9.33 1.97 0.07
CA ILE A 128 10.56 1.90 -0.71
C ILE A 128 10.96 0.44 -0.91
N GLN A 129 11.12 0.02 -2.15
CA GLN A 129 11.52 -1.34 -2.52
C GLN A 129 13.04 -1.48 -2.64
N ASP A 130 13.69 -0.48 -3.21
CA ASP A 130 15.15 -0.40 -3.28
C ASP A 130 15.62 0.86 -2.56
N TRP A 131 16.32 0.67 -1.42
CA TRP A 131 16.84 1.76 -0.63
C TRP A 131 18.00 2.49 -1.33
N ASP A 132 18.72 1.83 -2.20
CA ASP A 132 19.86 2.45 -2.89
C ASP A 132 19.45 3.64 -3.77
N ASP A 133 18.21 3.67 -4.25
CA ASP A 133 17.64 4.79 -5.03
C ASP A 133 17.33 6.04 -4.20
N TYR A 134 17.23 5.87 -2.86
CA TYR A 134 16.74 6.93 -1.95
C TYR A 134 17.73 7.30 -0.84
N LYS A 135 18.75 6.48 -0.56
CA LYS A 135 19.68 6.66 0.56
C LYS A 135 20.42 8.00 0.59
N ASP A 136 20.67 8.56 -0.60
CA ASP A 136 21.39 9.82 -0.79
C ASP A 136 20.44 11.02 -0.98
N LYS A 137 19.12 10.81 -0.92
CA LYS A 137 18.10 11.86 -1.02
C LYS A 137 17.70 12.34 0.37
N ASP A 138 17.67 13.65 0.56
CA ASP A 138 17.21 14.27 1.81
C ASP A 138 15.71 14.01 2.05
N GLY A 139 15.34 13.76 3.30
CA GLY A 139 13.94 13.60 3.70
C GLY A 139 13.40 12.17 3.60
N TYR A 140 14.14 11.23 3.01
CA TYR A 140 13.72 9.82 2.93
C TYR A 140 14.27 8.99 4.08
N THR A 141 13.48 8.02 4.50
CA THR A 141 13.83 6.99 5.48
C THR A 141 13.34 5.64 4.97
N LEU A 142 13.81 4.54 5.55
CA LEU A 142 13.32 3.19 5.22
C LEU A 142 11.80 3.01 5.45
N ALA A 143 11.20 3.88 6.26
CA ALA A 143 9.76 3.87 6.54
C ALA A 143 8.96 4.82 5.61
N SER A 144 9.64 5.57 4.74
CA SER A 144 8.97 6.49 3.82
C SER A 144 8.10 5.76 2.81
N THR A 145 6.97 6.40 2.48
CA THR A 145 6.09 5.99 1.38
C THR A 145 6.46 6.81 0.15
N VAL A 146 6.63 6.16 -0.98
CA VAL A 146 7.04 6.77 -2.25
C VAL A 146 6.10 6.37 -3.38
N GLY A 147 6.08 7.13 -4.46
CA GLY A 147 5.36 6.77 -5.68
C GLY A 147 5.97 5.52 -6.35
N ILE A 148 5.14 4.53 -6.61
CA ILE A 148 5.57 3.26 -7.23
C ILE A 148 5.28 3.24 -8.72
N SER A 149 4.21 3.89 -9.16
CA SER A 149 3.81 3.91 -10.57
C SER A 149 3.15 5.23 -10.96
N GLY A 150 2.94 5.43 -12.26
CA GLY A 150 2.21 6.58 -12.82
C GLY A 150 2.84 7.93 -12.46
N VAL A 151 1.99 8.92 -12.29
CA VAL A 151 2.35 10.29 -11.90
C VAL A 151 2.99 10.32 -10.51
N GLU A 152 2.51 9.49 -9.57
CA GLU A 152 3.09 9.38 -8.24
C GLU A 152 4.60 9.07 -8.29
N ASN A 153 4.99 8.14 -9.15
CA ASN A 153 6.41 7.79 -9.33
C ASN A 153 7.17 8.84 -10.17
N ALA A 154 6.58 9.25 -11.30
CA ALA A 154 7.26 10.15 -12.24
C ALA A 154 7.54 11.54 -11.66
N PHE A 155 6.71 11.98 -10.72
CA PHE A 155 6.80 13.27 -10.06
C PHE A 155 7.09 13.18 -8.56
N GLU A 156 7.64 12.05 -8.09
CA GLU A 156 7.97 11.81 -6.68
C GLU A 156 8.77 12.97 -6.08
N ASP A 157 9.80 13.44 -6.74
CA ASP A 157 10.65 14.53 -6.25
C ASP A 157 9.90 15.87 -6.05
N TYR A 158 8.75 16.05 -6.70
CA TYR A 158 7.87 17.20 -6.53
C TYR A 158 6.78 16.97 -5.50
N LEU A 159 6.26 15.75 -5.42
CA LEU A 159 5.11 15.38 -4.60
C LEU A 159 5.48 15.02 -3.16
N HIS A 160 6.71 14.57 -2.92
CA HIS A 160 7.14 14.04 -1.62
C HIS A 160 7.12 15.08 -0.49
N GLY A 161 7.47 16.33 -0.79
CA GLY A 161 7.61 17.37 0.24
C GLY A 161 8.87 17.20 1.10
N ASN A 162 8.89 17.88 2.24
CA ASN A 162 10.01 17.79 3.19
C ASN A 162 9.51 17.37 4.57
N ALA A 163 10.07 16.29 5.09
CA ALA A 163 9.74 15.82 6.42
C ALA A 163 10.18 16.82 7.51
N GLY A 164 9.32 17.04 8.49
CA GLY A 164 9.67 17.79 9.69
C GLY A 164 10.59 16.97 10.61
N LYS A 165 11.26 17.66 11.53
CA LYS A 165 12.04 17.03 12.60
C LYS A 165 11.49 17.46 13.95
N ARG A 166 11.18 16.48 14.79
CA ARG A 166 10.64 16.69 16.13
C ARG A 166 11.61 16.12 17.16
N LEU A 167 11.93 16.94 18.15
CA LEU A 167 12.69 16.51 19.33
C LEU A 167 11.68 16.17 20.43
N VAL A 168 11.75 14.97 20.94
CA VAL A 168 10.92 14.51 22.06
C VAL A 168 11.83 14.16 23.23
N THR A 169 11.56 14.72 24.40
CA THR A 169 12.25 14.39 25.63
C THR A 169 11.41 13.47 26.49
N PHE A 170 12.05 12.48 27.09
CA PHE A 170 11.41 11.47 27.92
C PHE A 170 11.97 11.52 29.33
N ASP A 171 11.13 11.24 30.29
CA ASP A 171 11.56 10.85 31.63
C ASP A 171 12.08 9.42 31.60
N ASN A 172 13.33 9.20 31.98
CA ASN A 172 14.00 7.91 31.86
C ASN A 172 13.40 6.82 32.76
N ASP A 173 12.76 7.18 33.85
CA ASP A 173 12.23 6.22 34.84
C ASP A 173 10.82 5.80 34.47
N SER A 174 9.98 6.74 34.04
CA SER A 174 8.59 6.49 33.72
C SER A 174 8.34 6.23 32.23
N GLY A 175 9.28 6.56 31.33
CA GLY A 175 9.12 6.51 29.88
C GLY A 175 8.09 7.50 29.32
N LYS A 176 7.67 8.47 30.14
CA LYS A 176 6.67 9.47 29.74
C LYS A 176 7.30 10.63 29.00
N ILE A 177 6.56 11.19 28.06
CA ILE A 177 6.98 12.40 27.34
C ILE A 177 6.92 13.59 28.29
N THR A 178 8.04 14.29 28.44
CA THR A 178 8.19 15.48 29.29
C THR A 178 8.30 16.78 28.48
N GLY A 179 8.62 16.68 27.20
CA GLY A 179 8.69 17.83 26.32
C GLY A 179 8.68 17.44 24.86
N GLU A 180 8.20 18.33 24.02
CA GLU A 180 8.11 18.16 22.57
C GLU A 180 8.37 19.49 21.90
N LEU A 181 9.25 19.50 20.89
CA LEU A 181 9.60 20.68 20.10
C LEU A 181 9.86 20.28 18.66
N TYR A 182 9.19 20.93 17.72
CA TYR A 182 9.59 20.84 16.32
C TYR A 182 10.87 21.65 16.10
N SER A 183 11.91 20.99 15.64
CA SER A 183 13.15 21.66 15.23
C SER A 183 13.09 22.08 13.76
N VAL A 184 12.29 21.40 12.94
CA VAL A 184 12.00 21.71 11.54
C VAL A 184 10.52 21.43 11.28
N GLU A 185 9.80 22.42 10.81
CA GLU A 185 8.40 22.24 10.40
C GLU A 185 8.30 21.44 9.09
N PRO A 186 7.37 20.48 8.98
CA PRO A 186 7.13 19.75 7.74
C PRO A 186 6.59 20.70 6.65
N LYS A 187 7.02 20.48 5.41
CA LYS A 187 6.52 21.22 4.25
C LYS A 187 5.87 20.24 3.27
N PRO A 188 4.63 20.52 2.83
CA PRO A 188 3.97 19.67 1.84
C PRO A 188 4.72 19.73 0.49
N GLY A 189 4.53 18.70 -0.30
CA GLY A 189 5.00 18.67 -1.69
C GLY A 189 4.27 19.65 -2.58
N SER A 190 4.73 19.75 -3.81
CA SER A 190 4.15 20.63 -4.82
C SER A 190 2.90 20.01 -5.45
N THR A 191 2.08 20.84 -6.09
CA THR A 191 0.95 20.37 -6.91
C THR A 191 1.41 20.08 -8.32
N VAL A 192 0.99 18.95 -8.88
CA VAL A 192 1.17 18.58 -10.27
C VAL A 192 -0.17 18.68 -10.99
N ALA A 193 -0.26 19.53 -12.02
CA ALA A 193 -1.44 19.64 -12.88
C ALA A 193 -1.23 18.80 -14.15
N LEU A 194 -2.23 17.99 -14.49
CA LEU A 194 -2.24 17.16 -15.70
C LEU A 194 -3.14 17.77 -16.77
N THR A 195 -2.89 17.41 -18.02
CA THR A 195 -3.78 17.76 -19.15
C THR A 195 -4.96 16.79 -19.28
N ILE A 196 -5.00 15.73 -18.46
CA ILE A 196 -6.11 14.78 -18.41
C ILE A 196 -7.40 15.47 -17.95
N ASP A 197 -8.43 15.36 -18.75
CA ASP A 197 -9.80 15.73 -18.39
C ASP A 197 -10.45 14.51 -17.73
N ILE A 198 -10.74 14.57 -16.43
CA ILE A 198 -11.18 13.40 -15.67
C ILE A 198 -12.56 12.88 -16.09
N ASP A 199 -13.47 13.76 -16.49
CA ASP A 199 -14.78 13.37 -16.96
C ASP A 199 -14.70 12.70 -18.34
N PHE A 200 -13.81 13.19 -19.20
CA PHE A 200 -13.53 12.58 -20.48
C PHE A 200 -12.78 11.24 -20.31
N GLN A 201 -11.81 11.18 -19.41
CA GLN A 201 -11.12 9.94 -19.04
C GLN A 201 -12.10 8.85 -18.61
N ALA A 202 -13.06 9.19 -17.75
CA ALA A 202 -14.10 8.28 -17.30
C ALA A 202 -14.91 7.71 -18.48
N GLN A 203 -15.34 8.57 -19.41
CA GLN A 203 -16.07 8.15 -20.59
C GLN A 203 -15.25 7.23 -21.49
N VAL A 204 -13.96 7.52 -21.66
CA VAL A 204 -13.04 6.70 -22.47
C VAL A 204 -12.81 5.33 -21.82
N GLU A 205 -12.61 5.27 -20.50
CA GLU A 205 -12.46 3.99 -19.78
C GLU A 205 -13.73 3.13 -19.86
N GLU A 206 -14.90 3.71 -19.67
CA GLU A 206 -16.17 2.99 -19.78
C GLU A 206 -16.43 2.52 -21.22
N ALA A 207 -16.14 3.35 -22.23
CA ALA A 207 -16.27 2.95 -23.62
C ALA A 207 -15.33 1.78 -23.97
N LEU A 208 -14.07 1.84 -23.50
CA LEU A 208 -13.09 0.78 -23.68
C LEU A 208 -13.54 -0.52 -23.02
N LYS A 209 -13.96 -0.47 -21.76
CA LYS A 209 -14.47 -1.60 -20.99
C LYS A 209 -15.67 -2.25 -21.69
N ASN A 210 -16.65 -1.45 -22.10
CA ASN A 210 -17.86 -1.93 -22.76
C ASN A 210 -17.53 -2.59 -24.10
N THR A 211 -16.63 -2.01 -24.88
CA THR A 211 -16.19 -2.57 -26.16
C THR A 211 -15.49 -3.91 -25.97
N VAL A 212 -14.50 -3.99 -25.09
CA VAL A 212 -13.76 -5.24 -24.83
C VAL A 212 -14.69 -6.31 -24.26
N SER A 213 -15.55 -5.96 -23.30
CA SER A 213 -16.52 -6.89 -22.72
C SER A 213 -17.50 -7.44 -23.78
N SER A 214 -17.92 -6.60 -24.73
CA SER A 214 -18.78 -7.04 -25.86
C SER A 214 -18.04 -8.02 -26.75
N MET A 215 -16.77 -7.77 -27.06
CA MET A 215 -15.94 -8.68 -27.85
C MET A 215 -15.74 -10.02 -27.15
N THR A 216 -15.39 -10.00 -25.85
CA THR A 216 -15.23 -11.22 -25.03
C THR A 216 -16.54 -12.03 -24.99
N LYS A 217 -17.70 -11.38 -24.85
CA LYS A 217 -18.99 -12.07 -24.92
C LYS A 217 -19.27 -12.72 -26.31
N SER A 218 -18.74 -12.14 -27.37
CA SER A 218 -18.94 -12.62 -28.73
C SER A 218 -18.08 -13.85 -29.08
N ASP A 219 -16.83 -13.88 -28.63
CA ASP A 219 -15.86 -14.91 -29.04
C ASP A 219 -15.24 -15.71 -27.85
N GLY A 220 -15.56 -15.37 -26.61
CA GLY A 220 -15.08 -16.06 -25.42
C GLY A 220 -13.60 -15.81 -25.11
N ILE A 221 -12.95 -14.81 -25.75
CA ILE A 221 -11.53 -14.54 -25.58
C ILE A 221 -11.34 -13.30 -24.69
N ASP A 222 -10.73 -13.50 -23.52
CA ASP A 222 -10.30 -12.40 -22.66
C ASP A 222 -9.11 -11.68 -23.26
N ARG A 223 -9.14 -10.36 -23.19
CA ARG A 223 -8.09 -9.52 -23.78
C ARG A 223 -7.88 -8.21 -23.06
N GLY A 224 -6.64 -7.72 -23.10
CA GLY A 224 -6.31 -6.37 -22.71
C GLY A 224 -6.40 -5.40 -23.89
N ALA A 225 -6.66 -4.13 -23.59
CA ALA A 225 -6.72 -3.07 -24.59
C ALA A 225 -6.28 -1.72 -24.00
N ALA A 226 -5.98 -0.74 -24.86
CA ALA A 226 -5.62 0.60 -24.45
C ALA A 226 -6.16 1.66 -25.42
N VAL A 227 -6.37 2.87 -24.91
CA VAL A 227 -6.73 4.06 -25.67
C VAL A 227 -5.87 5.23 -25.22
N ALA A 228 -5.35 6.00 -26.16
CA ALA A 228 -4.74 7.29 -25.92
C ALA A 228 -5.44 8.35 -26.79
N VAL A 229 -5.86 9.44 -26.17
CA VAL A 229 -6.46 10.59 -26.87
C VAL A 229 -5.58 11.80 -26.67
N VAL A 230 -5.09 12.33 -27.78
CA VAL A 230 -4.14 13.46 -27.80
C VAL A 230 -4.76 14.61 -28.60
N GLN A 231 -4.69 15.81 -28.06
CA GLN A 231 -5.18 17.00 -28.74
C GLN A 231 -4.25 17.39 -29.90
N VAL A 232 -4.83 17.51 -31.08
CA VAL A 232 -4.09 17.95 -32.27
C VAL A 232 -3.66 19.41 -32.13
N GLY A 233 -2.38 19.68 -32.38
CA GLY A 233 -1.80 21.01 -32.35
C GLY A 233 -1.09 21.38 -31.06
N THR A 234 -1.53 20.89 -29.89
CA THR A 234 -0.85 21.11 -28.59
C THR A 234 -0.05 19.89 -28.17
N GLY A 235 -0.51 18.69 -28.49
CA GLY A 235 0.08 17.45 -28.01
C GLY A 235 -0.39 17.04 -26.61
N ASP A 236 -1.34 17.78 -26.04
CA ASP A 236 -1.89 17.47 -24.71
C ASP A 236 -2.58 16.11 -24.69
N VAL A 237 -2.27 15.29 -23.71
CA VAL A 237 -2.94 14.02 -23.47
C VAL A 237 -4.22 14.29 -22.70
N LEU A 238 -5.37 14.10 -23.35
CA LEU A 238 -6.69 14.34 -22.77
C LEU A 238 -7.24 13.13 -22.03
N ALA A 239 -6.94 11.93 -22.53
CA ALA A 239 -7.29 10.66 -21.87
C ALA A 239 -6.27 9.58 -22.21
N LEU A 240 -6.02 8.69 -21.22
CA LEU A 240 -5.10 7.57 -21.35
C LEU A 240 -5.66 6.38 -20.56
N ALA A 241 -6.27 5.43 -21.25
CA ALA A 241 -6.97 4.32 -20.64
C ALA A 241 -6.30 2.98 -20.94
N SER A 242 -6.31 2.08 -19.98
CA SER A 242 -5.89 0.68 -20.10
C SER A 242 -6.98 -0.23 -19.55
N TYR A 243 -7.21 -1.37 -20.19
CA TYR A 243 -8.15 -2.40 -19.75
C TYR A 243 -7.46 -3.77 -19.71
N PRO A 244 -7.71 -4.61 -18.70
CA PRO A 244 -8.47 -4.28 -17.48
C PRO A 244 -7.81 -3.19 -16.64
N THR A 245 -8.59 -2.58 -15.77
CA THR A 245 -8.13 -1.57 -14.82
C THR A 245 -8.36 -2.04 -13.38
N TYR A 246 -7.96 -1.24 -12.43
CA TYR A 246 -8.11 -1.48 -11.00
C TYR A 246 -8.55 -0.21 -10.27
N SER A 247 -9.07 -0.34 -9.05
CA SER A 247 -9.44 0.80 -8.21
C SER A 247 -8.26 1.19 -7.31
N LEU A 248 -7.93 2.47 -7.27
CA LEU A 248 -6.90 3.00 -6.36
C LEU A 248 -7.40 3.02 -4.90
N SER A 249 -8.71 3.16 -4.68
CA SER A 249 -9.29 3.20 -3.33
C SER A 249 -9.22 1.84 -2.62
N THR A 250 -9.33 0.72 -3.36
CA THR A 250 -9.25 -0.65 -2.82
C THR A 250 -7.94 -1.35 -3.12
N PHE A 251 -7.01 -0.69 -3.82
CA PHE A 251 -5.77 -1.27 -4.34
C PHE A 251 -5.01 -2.16 -3.33
N ARG A 252 -4.84 -1.68 -2.08
CA ARG A 252 -4.10 -2.43 -1.06
C ARG A 252 -4.78 -3.74 -0.66
N GLN A 253 -6.11 -3.79 -0.72
CA GLN A 253 -6.91 -4.97 -0.39
C GLN A 253 -6.87 -5.97 -1.55
N ASP A 254 -6.90 -5.47 -2.77
CA ASP A 254 -7.01 -6.26 -4.00
C ASP A 254 -5.64 -6.67 -4.58
N LEU A 255 -4.53 -6.16 -4.02
CA LEU A 255 -3.17 -6.34 -4.56
C LEU A 255 -2.79 -7.80 -4.82
N ALA A 256 -3.20 -8.72 -3.93
CA ALA A 256 -2.90 -10.14 -4.07
C ALA A 256 -3.61 -10.75 -5.30
N GLU A 257 -4.86 -10.37 -5.55
CA GLU A 257 -5.64 -10.80 -6.71
C GLU A 257 -5.10 -10.15 -7.98
N LEU A 258 -4.91 -8.84 -7.98
CA LEU A 258 -4.37 -8.07 -9.12
C LEU A 258 -3.00 -8.58 -9.58
N SER A 259 -2.16 -9.04 -8.65
CA SER A 259 -0.81 -9.56 -8.95
C SER A 259 -0.82 -10.92 -9.64
N THR A 260 -1.88 -11.70 -9.45
CA THR A 260 -2.01 -13.07 -9.98
C THR A 260 -2.92 -13.14 -11.22
N ASP A 261 -3.60 -12.06 -11.55
CA ASP A 261 -4.49 -11.99 -12.71
C ASP A 261 -3.69 -12.13 -14.02
N PRO A 262 -4.02 -13.14 -14.89
CA PRO A 262 -3.34 -13.34 -16.15
C PRO A 262 -3.40 -12.15 -17.11
N LEU A 263 -4.44 -11.31 -16.99
CA LEU A 263 -4.59 -10.09 -17.78
C LEU A 263 -3.78 -8.91 -17.24
N GLN A 264 -3.07 -9.07 -16.14
CA GLN A 264 -2.19 -8.05 -15.58
C GLN A 264 -2.86 -6.64 -15.51
N PRO A 265 -3.90 -6.47 -14.69
CA PRO A 265 -4.66 -5.21 -14.64
C PRO A 265 -3.82 -4.00 -14.20
N MET A 266 -2.72 -4.21 -13.48
CA MET A 266 -1.81 -3.12 -13.06
C MET A 266 -0.89 -2.62 -14.18
N TRP A 267 -0.80 -3.33 -15.31
CA TRP A 267 0.09 -2.95 -16.41
C TRP A 267 -0.51 -1.81 -17.24
N ASN A 268 0.18 -0.68 -17.32
CA ASN A 268 -0.24 0.45 -18.15
C ASN A 268 0.01 0.15 -19.64
N ARG A 269 -0.98 -0.44 -20.30
CA ARG A 269 -0.91 -0.84 -21.70
C ARG A 269 -0.80 0.34 -22.64
N ALA A 270 -1.31 1.50 -22.26
CA ALA A 270 -1.29 2.69 -23.07
C ALA A 270 0.13 3.28 -23.22
N THR A 271 0.97 3.14 -22.19
CA THR A 271 2.34 3.68 -22.19
C THR A 271 3.42 2.63 -22.32
N GLN A 272 3.18 1.42 -21.81
CA GLN A 272 4.18 0.34 -21.76
C GLN A 272 3.92 -0.79 -22.76
N GLY A 273 2.71 -0.82 -23.37
CA GLY A 273 2.31 -1.84 -24.32
C GLY A 273 3.15 -1.77 -25.61
N LYS A 274 3.67 -2.92 -26.05
CA LYS A 274 4.40 -3.06 -27.30
C LYS A 274 3.57 -3.92 -28.24
N TYR A 275 2.89 -3.28 -29.18
CA TYR A 275 2.00 -3.93 -30.14
C TYR A 275 2.52 -3.75 -31.56
N ALA A 276 2.24 -4.74 -32.44
CA ALA A 276 2.52 -4.60 -33.86
C ALA A 276 1.64 -3.49 -34.46
N PRO A 277 2.23 -2.43 -35.02
CA PRO A 277 1.49 -1.23 -35.44
C PRO A 277 0.58 -1.47 -36.63
N GLY A 278 0.84 -2.47 -37.44
CA GLY A 278 0.02 -2.79 -38.61
C GLY A 278 -0.17 -1.59 -39.54
N SER A 279 -1.44 -1.38 -40.04
CA SER A 279 -1.78 -0.28 -40.97
C SER A 279 -1.56 1.12 -40.40
N THR A 280 -1.36 1.30 -39.10
CA THR A 280 -1.09 2.61 -38.49
C THR A 280 0.29 3.16 -38.92
N LEU A 281 1.20 2.33 -39.41
CA LEU A 281 2.49 2.74 -39.97
C LEU A 281 2.40 3.25 -41.43
N LYS A 282 1.29 3.05 -42.13
CA LYS A 282 1.16 3.44 -43.56
C LYS A 282 1.45 4.92 -43.81
N PRO A 283 0.98 5.89 -42.99
CA PRO A 283 1.33 7.30 -43.21
C PRO A 283 2.83 7.57 -43.16
N LEU A 284 3.54 6.91 -42.19
CA LEU A 284 5.02 7.06 -42.09
C LEU A 284 5.72 6.47 -43.31
N THR A 285 5.24 5.31 -43.79
CA THR A 285 5.76 4.67 -45.01
C THR A 285 5.53 5.56 -46.25
N ALA A 286 4.37 6.21 -46.34
CA ALA A 286 4.06 7.13 -47.42
C ALA A 286 4.94 8.38 -47.38
N ILE A 287 5.17 8.97 -46.21
CA ILE A 287 6.06 10.12 -46.04
C ILE A 287 7.48 9.74 -46.48
N ALA A 288 8.03 8.62 -45.97
CA ALA A 288 9.35 8.15 -46.34
C ALA A 288 9.51 7.79 -47.84
N ALA A 289 8.42 7.51 -48.54
CA ALA A 289 8.44 7.27 -49.98
C ALA A 289 8.36 8.56 -50.82
N LEU A 290 7.94 9.68 -50.23
CA LEU A 290 7.83 10.97 -50.88
C LEU A 290 9.09 11.86 -50.71
N GLU A 291 9.94 11.55 -49.72
CA GLU A 291 11.27 12.11 -49.50
C GLU A 291 12.34 11.39 -50.33
#